data_7accc9df6decae644ddc7faee6090477
#
_entry.id   7accc9df6decae644ddc7faee6090477
#
_cell.length_a   1.000
_cell.length_b   1.000
_cell.length_c   1.000
_cell.angle_alpha   90.00
_cell.angle_beta   90.00
_cell.angle_gamma   90.00
#
_symmetry.space_group_name_H-M   'P 1'
#
loop_
_entity.id
_entity.type
_entity.pdbx_description
1 polymer ?
#
loop_
_entity_poly.entity_id
_entity_poly.type
_entity_poly.pdbx_seq_one_letter_code
_entity_poly.pdbx_strand_id
1 'polypeptide(L)'
;YKLANGFRDFDKQRFVYTRYADDFLISSKYDFNFREVEKFIVDTLSSFDAPFTIKSEKTRYGSSAGSNWNLGVMLNKDNQITIGHKKKPQFKAMLSSFALDSKNGKYWPLEDVQQLDGYRNYYRMVEGDAIDEIVKHIGEKYGVDIPKMIKEQMRAA
;
A
#
# COMPACT_ATOMS: atom_id res chain seq x y z
N TYR A 1 10.41 9.02 21.36
CA TYR A 1 10.48 10.35 22.00
C TYR A 1 11.80 11.07 21.65
N LYS A 2 12.98 10.43 21.80
CA LYS A 2 14.29 11.02 21.46
C LYS A 2 14.40 11.39 19.98
N LEU A 3 13.98 10.50 19.05
CA LEU A 3 13.96 10.78 17.62
C LEU A 3 13.04 11.96 17.27
N ALA A 4 11.80 11.97 17.79
CA ALA A 4 10.84 13.03 17.50
C ALA A 4 11.33 14.41 18.00
N ASN A 5 11.98 14.47 19.15
CA ASN A 5 12.55 15.72 19.69
C ASN A 5 13.80 16.14 18.91
N GLY A 6 14.70 15.18 18.61
CA GLY A 6 15.92 15.48 17.87
C GLY A 6 15.64 16.03 16.47
N PHE A 7 14.57 15.57 15.79
CA PHE A 7 14.17 16.14 14.53
C PHE A 7 13.62 17.58 14.59
N ARG A 8 13.19 18.06 15.75
CA ARG A 8 12.83 19.47 15.94
C ARG A 8 14.06 20.38 15.95
N ASP A 9 15.18 19.86 16.45
CA ASP A 9 16.42 20.60 16.59
C ASP A 9 17.37 20.40 15.42
N PHE A 10 17.05 19.43 14.54
CA PHE A 10 17.87 19.10 13.38
C PHE A 10 17.69 20.15 12.28
N ASP A 11 18.69 21.03 12.20
CA ASP A 11 18.98 21.97 11.09
C ASP A 11 17.80 22.83 10.57
N LYS A 12 17.08 23.53 11.46
CA LYS A 12 16.03 24.51 11.09
C LYS A 12 15.01 24.05 10.01
N GLN A 13 15.19 22.87 9.47
CA GLN A 13 14.29 22.21 8.53
C GLN A 13 13.12 21.65 9.30
N ARG A 14 11.90 22.00 8.88
CA ARG A 14 10.68 21.52 9.54
C ARG A 14 10.42 20.08 9.12
N PHE A 15 11.03 19.13 9.82
CA PHE A 15 10.76 17.71 9.65
C PHE A 15 9.44 17.32 10.30
N VAL A 16 8.69 16.48 9.60
CA VAL A 16 7.55 15.74 10.15
C VAL A 16 8.00 14.31 10.36
N TYR A 17 7.93 13.85 11.60
CA TYR A 17 8.20 12.49 11.99
C TYR A 17 6.90 11.78 12.34
N THR A 18 6.62 10.67 11.68
CA THR A 18 5.51 9.78 12.01
C THR A 18 6.01 8.36 12.21
N ARG A 19 5.33 7.61 13.07
CA ARG A 19 5.70 6.24 13.40
C ARG A 19 4.47 5.34 13.45
N TYR A 20 4.61 4.16 12.89
CA TYR A 20 3.67 3.05 13.03
C TYR A 20 4.45 1.78 13.40
N ALA A 21 4.28 1.30 14.64
CA ALA A 21 5.05 0.19 15.22
C ALA A 21 6.57 0.40 15.10
N ASP A 22 7.25 -0.42 14.30
CA ASP A 22 8.68 -0.36 13.98
C ASP A 22 9.00 0.46 12.72
N ASP A 23 7.98 0.76 11.90
CA ASP A 23 8.13 1.62 10.73
C ASP A 23 8.05 3.10 11.11
N PHE A 24 8.91 3.92 10.52
CA PHE A 24 8.84 5.36 10.67
C PHE A 24 9.05 6.09 9.33
N LEU A 25 8.38 7.22 9.21
CA LEU A 25 8.44 8.11 8.05
C LEU A 25 8.91 9.48 8.49
N ILE A 26 9.88 10.01 7.75
CA ILE A 26 10.40 11.36 7.92
C ILE A 26 10.16 12.11 6.63
N SER A 27 9.54 13.26 6.72
CA SER A 27 9.26 14.12 5.57
C SER A 27 9.56 15.58 5.88
N SER A 28 9.87 16.34 4.86
CA SER A 28 10.03 17.80 4.92
C SER A 28 9.49 18.43 3.64
N LYS A 29 9.09 19.69 3.73
CA LYS A 29 8.76 20.53 2.55
C LYS A 29 9.99 21.04 1.83
N TYR A 30 11.15 20.95 2.46
CA TYR A 30 12.43 21.40 1.93
C TYR A 30 13.31 20.23 1.57
N ASP A 31 14.18 20.43 0.60
CA ASP A 31 15.21 19.43 0.28
C ASP A 31 16.14 19.23 1.48
N PHE A 32 16.50 18.00 1.73
CA PHE A 32 17.38 17.63 2.82
C PHE A 32 18.31 16.47 2.42
N ASN A 33 19.45 16.43 3.09
CA ASN A 33 20.41 15.34 2.90
C ASN A 33 19.92 14.11 3.69
N PHE A 34 19.37 13.13 2.99
CA PHE A 34 18.87 11.91 3.62
C PHE A 34 19.97 11.06 4.31
N ARG A 35 21.24 11.17 3.88
CA ARG A 35 22.36 10.47 4.54
C ARG A 35 22.64 11.05 5.93
N GLU A 36 22.50 12.35 6.10
CA GLU A 36 22.65 13.00 7.41
C GLU A 36 21.50 12.62 8.33
N VAL A 37 20.28 12.59 7.80
CA VAL A 37 19.09 12.13 8.53
C VAL A 37 19.23 10.67 8.94
N GLU A 38 19.67 9.79 8.04
CA GLU A 38 19.92 8.38 8.35
C GLU A 38 20.98 8.22 9.43
N LYS A 39 22.10 8.93 9.30
CA LYS A 39 23.15 8.92 10.33
C LYS A 39 22.62 9.37 11.70
N PHE A 40 21.86 10.45 11.73
CA PHE A 40 21.24 10.94 12.98
C PHE A 40 20.32 9.87 13.61
N ILE A 41 19.55 9.13 12.80
CA ILE A 41 18.71 8.05 13.28
C ILE A 41 19.55 6.91 13.86
N VAL A 42 20.59 6.48 13.15
CA VAL A 42 21.50 5.41 13.59
C VAL A 42 22.17 5.80 14.91
N ASP A 43 22.73 7.01 14.99
CA ASP A 43 23.39 7.52 16.19
C ASP A 43 22.40 7.58 17.37
N THR A 44 21.17 8.00 17.13
CA THR A 44 20.10 8.02 18.15
C THR A 44 19.74 6.62 18.61
N LEU A 45 19.54 5.67 17.67
CA LEU A 45 19.21 4.28 18.00
C LEU A 45 20.34 3.60 18.78
N SER A 46 21.59 3.87 18.41
CA SER A 46 22.77 3.36 19.12
C SER A 46 22.91 3.89 20.54
N SER A 47 22.21 4.99 20.89
CA SER A 47 22.19 5.53 22.24
C SER A 47 21.25 4.79 23.21
N PHE A 48 20.54 3.75 22.74
CA PHE A 48 19.71 2.90 23.59
C PHE A 48 20.46 1.61 23.94
N ASP A 49 20.24 1.09 25.13
CA ASP A 49 20.73 -0.23 25.57
C ASP A 49 19.94 -1.40 24.92
N ALA A 50 19.70 -1.30 23.61
CA ALA A 50 18.98 -2.31 22.87
C ALA A 50 19.51 -2.37 21.43
N PRO A 51 19.54 -3.55 20.78
CA PRO A 51 20.14 -3.74 19.46
C PRO A 51 19.21 -3.25 18.35
N PHE A 52 18.80 -1.98 18.39
CA PHE A 52 18.02 -1.38 17.32
C PHE A 52 18.89 -1.08 16.13
N THR A 53 18.49 -1.60 14.97
CA THR A 53 19.18 -1.36 13.69
C THR A 53 18.19 -0.94 12.60
N ILE A 54 18.67 -0.17 11.64
CA ILE A 54 17.90 0.14 10.42
C ILE A 54 18.12 -1.00 9.42
N LYS A 55 17.04 -1.51 8.85
CA LYS A 55 17.10 -2.47 7.74
C LYS A 55 17.25 -1.72 6.42
N SER A 56 18.47 -1.64 5.90
CA SER A 56 18.78 -0.93 4.66
C SER A 56 17.96 -1.42 3.46
N GLU A 57 17.69 -2.72 3.38
CA GLU A 57 16.87 -3.32 2.32
C GLU A 57 15.40 -2.87 2.36
N LYS A 58 14.91 -2.37 3.50
CA LYS A 58 13.57 -1.82 3.67
C LYS A 58 13.53 -0.30 3.63
N THR A 59 14.68 0.36 3.80
CA THR A 59 14.77 1.83 3.77
C THR A 59 14.50 2.34 2.36
N ARG A 60 13.64 3.34 2.24
CA ARG A 60 13.25 3.95 0.97
C ARG A 60 13.38 5.47 1.07
N TYR A 61 13.84 6.04 -0.03
CA TYR A 61 13.94 7.49 -0.20
C TYR A 61 13.06 7.90 -1.37
N GLY A 62 12.42 9.05 -1.27
CA GLY A 62 11.55 9.56 -2.32
C GLY A 62 11.44 11.07 -2.28
N SER A 63 11.07 11.68 -3.40
CA SER A 63 10.70 13.08 -3.48
C SER A 63 9.19 13.22 -3.74
N SER A 64 8.63 14.39 -3.42
CA SER A 64 7.23 14.72 -3.70
C SER A 64 6.89 14.73 -5.20
N ALA A 65 7.90 14.83 -6.07
CA ALA A 65 7.72 14.74 -7.53
C ALA A 65 7.47 13.31 -8.03
N GLY A 66 7.64 12.30 -7.16
CA GLY A 66 7.49 10.89 -7.50
C GLY A 66 6.32 10.21 -6.80
N SER A 67 6.23 8.91 -7.03
CA SER A 67 5.27 8.03 -6.35
C SER A 67 5.91 7.43 -5.11
N ASN A 68 5.38 7.74 -3.95
CA ASN A 68 5.91 7.31 -2.68
C ASN A 68 5.05 6.20 -2.06
N TRP A 69 5.66 5.05 -1.79
CA TRP A 69 5.02 3.94 -1.09
C TRP A 69 5.12 4.13 0.41
N ASN A 70 3.98 3.99 1.09
CA ASN A 70 3.92 4.01 2.55
C ASN A 70 2.82 3.06 3.03
N LEU A 71 3.15 2.15 3.96
CA LEU A 71 2.21 1.21 4.57
C LEU A 71 1.34 0.43 3.55
N GLY A 72 1.92 0.05 2.41
CA GLY A 72 1.24 -0.73 1.38
C GLY A 72 0.37 0.06 0.40
N VAL A 73 0.25 1.37 0.58
CA VAL A 73 -0.39 2.31 -0.35
C VAL A 73 0.63 3.26 -0.96
N MET A 74 0.28 3.90 -2.04
CA MET A 74 1.12 4.86 -2.75
C MET A 74 0.48 6.25 -2.70
N LEU A 75 1.29 7.27 -2.46
CA LEU A 75 0.93 8.66 -2.71
C LEU A 75 1.38 9.01 -4.13
N ASN A 76 0.45 9.47 -4.95
CA ASN A 76 0.77 9.98 -6.28
C ASN A 76 1.28 11.44 -6.20
N LYS A 77 1.68 12.00 -7.35
CA LYS A 77 2.15 13.39 -7.45
C LYS A 77 1.13 14.45 -6.97
N ASP A 78 -0.16 14.10 -6.94
CA ASP A 78 -1.26 14.96 -6.52
C ASP A 78 -1.62 14.72 -5.04
N ASN A 79 -0.75 14.04 -4.28
CA ASN A 79 -0.94 13.64 -2.88
C ASN A 79 -2.20 12.79 -2.63
N GLN A 80 -2.70 12.09 -3.66
CA GLN A 80 -3.81 11.15 -3.50
C GLN A 80 -3.30 9.76 -3.17
N ILE A 81 -4.01 9.10 -2.28
CA ILE A 81 -3.71 7.71 -1.92
C ILE A 81 -4.21 6.79 -3.04
N THR A 82 -3.36 5.87 -3.48
CA THR A 82 -3.66 4.91 -4.53
C THR A 82 -3.01 3.55 -4.25
N ILE A 83 -3.59 2.48 -4.80
CA ILE A 83 -2.98 1.14 -4.78
C ILE A 83 -1.81 1.01 -5.76
N GLY A 84 -1.61 2.00 -6.62
CA GLY A 84 -0.51 2.10 -7.56
C GLY A 84 -0.73 1.34 -8.87
N HIS A 85 0.07 1.74 -9.87
CA HIS A 85 -0.07 1.29 -11.25
C HIS A 85 0.25 -0.20 -11.48
N LYS A 86 1.02 -0.84 -10.61
CA LYS A 86 1.35 -2.28 -10.73
C LYS A 86 0.24 -3.18 -10.20
N LYS A 87 -0.40 -2.81 -9.09
CA LYS A 87 -1.46 -3.62 -8.46
C LYS A 87 -2.76 -3.60 -9.24
N LYS A 88 -3.12 -2.47 -9.88
CA LYS A 88 -4.35 -2.38 -10.67
C LYS A 88 -4.42 -3.36 -11.84
N PRO A 89 -3.41 -3.49 -12.71
CA PRO A 89 -3.41 -4.52 -13.77
C PRO A 89 -3.46 -5.94 -13.23
N GLN A 90 -2.74 -6.24 -12.14
CA GLN A 90 -2.77 -7.56 -11.51
C GLN A 90 -4.18 -7.90 -10.99
N PHE A 91 -4.84 -6.95 -10.34
CA PHE A 91 -6.20 -7.11 -9.86
C PHE A 91 -7.20 -7.29 -11.01
N LYS A 92 -7.07 -6.49 -12.10
CA LYS A 92 -7.88 -6.67 -13.32
C LYS A 92 -7.71 -8.04 -13.94
N ALA A 93 -6.49 -8.55 -14.02
CA ALA A 93 -6.21 -9.88 -14.54
C ALA A 93 -6.86 -10.97 -13.67
N MET A 94 -6.74 -10.88 -12.36
CA MET A 94 -7.35 -11.81 -11.40
C MET A 94 -8.88 -11.80 -11.52
N LEU A 95 -9.51 -10.61 -11.54
CA LEU A 95 -10.95 -10.47 -11.79
C LEU A 95 -11.41 -11.05 -13.11
N SER A 96 -10.63 -10.83 -14.20
CA SER A 96 -10.96 -11.35 -15.52
C SER A 96 -10.90 -12.88 -15.58
N SER A 97 -9.90 -13.49 -14.96
CA SER A 97 -9.79 -14.94 -14.82
C SER A 97 -10.96 -15.53 -14.02
N PHE A 98 -11.27 -14.91 -12.87
CA PHE A 98 -12.39 -15.32 -12.03
C PHE A 98 -13.74 -15.21 -12.78
N ALA A 99 -13.97 -14.09 -13.48
CA ALA A 99 -15.20 -13.87 -14.24
C ALA A 99 -15.37 -14.87 -15.39
N LEU A 100 -14.28 -15.17 -16.11
CA LEU A 100 -14.27 -16.16 -17.19
C LEU A 100 -14.55 -17.56 -16.68
N ASP A 101 -13.87 -17.98 -15.63
CA ASP A 101 -14.04 -19.30 -14.99
C ASP A 101 -15.48 -19.44 -14.44
N SER A 102 -15.99 -18.43 -13.76
CA SER A 102 -17.37 -18.41 -13.23
C SER A 102 -18.40 -18.50 -14.34
N LYS A 103 -18.22 -17.78 -15.46
CA LYS A 103 -19.07 -17.87 -16.63
C LYS A 103 -19.14 -19.30 -17.20
N ASN A 104 -18.03 -20.02 -17.15
CA ASN A 104 -17.93 -21.40 -17.62
C ASN A 104 -18.34 -22.42 -16.54
N GLY A 105 -18.91 -22.00 -15.43
CA GLY A 105 -19.35 -22.87 -14.35
C GLY A 105 -18.22 -23.49 -13.51
N LYS A 106 -17.00 -22.96 -13.65
CA LYS A 106 -15.84 -23.42 -12.88
C LYS A 106 -15.73 -22.64 -11.57
N TYR A 107 -15.61 -23.38 -10.48
CA TYR A 107 -15.42 -22.85 -9.13
C TYR A 107 -13.93 -22.76 -8.82
N TRP A 108 -13.53 -21.69 -8.18
CA TRP A 108 -12.19 -21.52 -7.66
C TRP A 108 -12.05 -22.15 -6.25
N PRO A 109 -10.83 -22.52 -5.85
CA PRO A 109 -10.56 -22.89 -4.45
C PRO A 109 -11.00 -21.78 -3.50
N LEU A 110 -11.54 -22.15 -2.33
CA LEU A 110 -12.06 -21.18 -1.35
C LEU A 110 -11.03 -20.10 -0.98
N GLU A 111 -9.77 -20.51 -0.78
CA GLU A 111 -8.67 -19.60 -0.43
C GLU A 111 -8.47 -18.51 -1.51
N ASP A 112 -8.54 -18.89 -2.78
CA ASP A 112 -8.37 -17.95 -3.91
C ASP A 112 -9.56 -16.98 -4.00
N VAL A 113 -10.78 -17.46 -3.75
CA VAL A 113 -11.99 -16.61 -3.71
C VAL A 113 -11.91 -15.63 -2.54
N GLN A 114 -11.48 -16.09 -1.37
CA GLN A 114 -11.27 -15.24 -0.19
C GLN A 114 -10.18 -14.20 -0.43
N GLN A 115 -9.09 -14.59 -1.09
CA GLN A 115 -8.01 -13.67 -1.45
C GLN A 115 -8.51 -12.60 -2.44
N LEU A 116 -9.26 -12.98 -3.47
CA LEU A 116 -9.85 -12.05 -4.43
C LEU A 116 -10.79 -11.05 -3.74
N ASP A 117 -11.67 -11.53 -2.85
CA ASP A 117 -12.59 -10.66 -2.10
C ASP A 117 -11.84 -9.74 -1.13
N GLY A 118 -10.79 -10.25 -0.49
CA GLY A 118 -9.91 -9.46 0.37
C GLY A 118 -9.24 -8.32 -0.40
N TYR A 119 -8.68 -8.59 -1.57
CA TYR A 119 -8.11 -7.54 -2.44
C TYR A 119 -9.18 -6.55 -2.91
N ARG A 120 -10.36 -7.01 -3.31
CA ARG A 120 -11.46 -6.14 -3.72
C ARG A 120 -11.84 -5.17 -2.61
N ASN A 121 -12.05 -5.68 -1.40
CA ASN A 121 -12.48 -4.87 -0.26
C ASN A 121 -11.37 -3.89 0.18
N TYR A 122 -10.11 -4.35 0.23
CA TYR A 122 -8.97 -3.49 0.56
C TYR A 122 -8.75 -2.39 -0.48
N TYR A 123 -8.77 -2.72 -1.77
CA TYR A 123 -8.55 -1.73 -2.83
C TYR A 123 -9.71 -0.75 -2.93
N ARG A 124 -10.94 -1.21 -2.69
CA ARG A 124 -12.12 -0.35 -2.60
C ARG A 124 -12.04 0.64 -1.44
N MET A 125 -11.47 0.25 -0.30
CA MET A 125 -11.23 1.15 0.82
C MET A 125 -10.25 2.28 0.45
N VAL A 126 -9.31 2.00 -0.45
CA VAL A 126 -8.26 2.96 -0.87
C VAL A 126 -8.73 3.85 -2.04
N GLU A 127 -9.40 3.28 -3.05
CA GLU A 127 -9.81 3.96 -4.29
C GLU A 127 -11.22 3.49 -4.73
N GLY A 128 -12.22 3.68 -3.88
CA GLY A 128 -13.56 3.10 -4.02
C GLY A 128 -14.14 3.14 -5.42
N ASP A 129 -14.37 4.34 -5.96
CA ASP A 129 -15.03 4.53 -7.26
C ASP A 129 -14.26 3.85 -8.41
N ALA A 130 -12.93 4.01 -8.42
CA ALA A 130 -12.11 3.41 -9.47
C ALA A 130 -12.11 1.87 -9.43
N ILE A 131 -12.20 1.29 -8.25
CA ILE A 131 -12.28 -0.17 -8.08
C ILE A 131 -13.66 -0.69 -8.44
N ASP A 132 -14.72 -0.01 -8.03
CA ASP A 132 -16.09 -0.36 -8.36
C ASP A 132 -16.31 -0.31 -9.89
N GLU A 133 -15.77 0.69 -10.59
CA GLU A 133 -15.79 0.75 -12.06
C GLU A 133 -15.03 -0.41 -12.71
N ILE A 134 -13.87 -0.79 -12.17
CA ILE A 134 -13.10 -1.95 -12.68
C ILE A 134 -13.93 -3.24 -12.55
N VAL A 135 -14.52 -3.47 -11.37
CA VAL A 135 -15.33 -4.68 -11.10
C VAL A 135 -16.54 -4.71 -12.02
N LYS A 136 -17.25 -3.59 -12.16
CA LYS A 136 -18.41 -3.44 -13.05
C LYS A 136 -18.05 -3.71 -14.51
N HIS A 137 -17.01 -3.03 -15.02
CA HIS A 137 -16.57 -3.19 -16.41
C HIS A 137 -16.20 -4.63 -16.75
N ILE A 138 -15.49 -5.33 -15.86
CA ILE A 138 -15.12 -6.73 -16.07
C ILE A 138 -16.37 -7.62 -15.98
N GLY A 139 -17.26 -7.37 -15.03
CA GLY A 139 -18.53 -8.09 -14.93
C GLY A 139 -19.37 -7.98 -16.21
N GLU A 140 -19.53 -6.77 -16.74
CA GLU A 140 -20.23 -6.50 -17.99
C GLU A 140 -19.56 -7.20 -19.17
N LYS A 141 -18.23 -7.14 -19.27
CA LYS A 141 -17.47 -7.79 -20.35
C LYS A 141 -17.71 -9.30 -20.42
N TYR A 142 -17.83 -9.97 -19.31
CA TYR A 142 -18.01 -11.44 -19.26
C TYR A 142 -19.47 -11.84 -19.04
N GLY A 143 -20.37 -10.89 -18.75
CA GLY A 143 -21.79 -11.15 -18.48
C GLY A 143 -22.02 -11.81 -17.14
N VAL A 144 -21.24 -11.47 -16.10
CA VAL A 144 -21.33 -12.03 -14.75
C VAL A 144 -21.41 -10.93 -13.69
N ASP A 145 -22.15 -11.19 -12.63
CA ASP A 145 -22.13 -10.36 -11.42
C ASP A 145 -21.02 -10.86 -10.48
N ILE A 146 -19.84 -10.23 -10.56
CA ILE A 146 -18.66 -10.67 -9.82
C ILE A 146 -18.91 -10.70 -8.30
N PRO A 147 -19.47 -9.65 -7.64
CA PRO A 147 -19.80 -9.70 -6.22
C PRO A 147 -20.74 -10.84 -5.82
N LYS A 148 -21.71 -11.13 -6.69
CA LYS A 148 -22.66 -12.23 -6.46
C LYS A 148 -21.96 -13.59 -6.58
N MET A 149 -21.16 -13.78 -7.61
CA MET A 149 -20.42 -15.03 -7.85
C MET A 149 -19.41 -15.32 -6.72
N ILE A 150 -18.73 -14.30 -6.22
CA ILE A 150 -17.84 -14.44 -5.04
C ILE A 150 -18.63 -15.00 -3.83
N LYS A 151 -19.78 -14.40 -3.53
CA LYS A 151 -20.62 -14.85 -2.42
C LYS A 151 -21.15 -16.27 -2.60
N GLU A 152 -21.55 -16.63 -3.82
CA GLU A 152 -22.03 -17.97 -4.16
C GLU A 152 -20.93 -19.01 -4.00
N GLN A 153 -19.74 -18.77 -4.52
CA GLN A 153 -18.61 -19.69 -4.39
C GLN A 153 -18.15 -19.84 -2.93
N MET A 154 -18.15 -18.74 -2.15
CA MET A 154 -17.84 -18.81 -0.71
C MET A 154 -18.87 -19.63 0.11
N ARG A 155 -20.12 -19.72 -0.37
CA ARG A 155 -21.16 -20.49 0.32
C ARG A 155 -21.20 -21.95 -0.10
N ALA A 156 -20.66 -22.26 -1.27
CA ALA A 156 -20.64 -23.60 -1.84
C ALA A 156 -19.44 -24.45 -1.38
N ALA A 157 -18.44 -23.81 -0.76
CA ALA A 157 -17.25 -24.43 -0.19
C ALA A 157 -17.41 -24.73 1.30
#